data_ae75df03184d01796f48c222039bd1c0
#
_entry.id   ae75df03184d01796f48c222039bd1c0
#
_cell.length_a   1.000
_cell.length_b   1.000
_cell.length_c   1.000
_cell.angle_alpha   90.00
_cell.angle_beta   90.00
_cell.angle_gamma   90.00
#
_symmetry.space_group_name_H-M   'P 1'
#
loop_
_entity.id
_entity.type
_entity.pdbx_description
1 polymer ?
#
loop_
_entity_poly.entity_id
_entity_poly.type
_entity_poly.pdbx_seq_one_letter_code
_entity_poly.pdbx_strand_id
1 'polypeptide(L)'
;MDETLFAAARAAEGFMPDDEGLALHEAGLAAAALGPLLEIGTYCGKSAIYLGAAARARGSVLYTVDHHRGSEENQAGWAHHDERLVDPRTGRMDTLPWFRRTMEAAGLEDVVIAVVGSSPTVAAHWGTPLGLLFVDGGHAFDAALADYVGWSRFVVPGGTLVFHDIFEDPAVGGQAPYEVWQRAVADGFAPVGTTGSLRVLRKPA
;
A
#
# COMPACT_ATOMS: atom_id res chain seq x y z
N MET A 1 -4.83 14.15 -10.08
CA MET A 1 -3.58 13.52 -10.59
C MET A 1 -3.39 13.92 -12.04
N ASP A 2 -2.17 14.16 -12.55
CA ASP A 2 -1.98 14.49 -13.96
C ASP A 2 -2.17 13.27 -14.88
N GLU A 3 -2.49 13.54 -16.17
CA GLU A 3 -2.84 12.49 -17.14
C GLU A 3 -1.68 11.53 -17.44
N THR A 4 -0.44 12.01 -17.39
CA THR A 4 0.75 11.19 -17.67
C THR A 4 0.95 10.15 -16.57
N LEU A 5 0.85 10.56 -15.31
CA LEU A 5 0.95 9.65 -14.18
C LEU A 5 -0.24 8.69 -14.10
N PHE A 6 -1.43 9.16 -14.45
CA PHE A 6 -2.59 8.28 -14.50
C PHE A 6 -2.44 7.21 -15.60
N ALA A 7 -1.94 7.59 -16.78
CA ALA A 7 -1.63 6.63 -17.82
C ALA A 7 -0.55 5.62 -17.40
N ALA A 8 0.50 6.08 -16.70
CA ALA A 8 1.53 5.20 -16.15
C ALA A 8 0.96 4.21 -15.12
N ALA A 9 0.06 4.67 -14.23
CA ALA A 9 -0.60 3.81 -13.25
C ALA A 9 -1.47 2.73 -13.92
N ARG A 10 -2.19 3.08 -14.99
CA ARG A 10 -2.99 2.13 -15.76
C ARG A 10 -2.14 1.09 -16.50
N ALA A 11 -0.95 1.47 -16.93
CA ALA A 11 -0.01 0.57 -17.62
C ALA A 11 0.78 -0.33 -16.65
N ALA A 12 0.87 0.04 -15.36
CA ALA A 12 1.61 -0.71 -14.36
C ALA A 12 0.91 -2.02 -13.99
N GLU A 13 1.70 -3.09 -13.82
CA GLU A 13 1.21 -4.36 -13.28
C GLU A 13 0.75 -4.17 -11.82
N GLY A 14 -0.43 -4.70 -11.48
CA GLY A 14 -1.00 -4.64 -10.13
C GLY A 14 -2.52 -4.67 -10.14
N PHE A 15 -3.11 -4.81 -8.98
CA PHE A 15 -4.54 -5.13 -8.82
C PHE A 15 -5.41 -3.92 -8.45
N MET A 16 -4.83 -2.75 -8.24
CA MET A 16 -5.54 -1.51 -7.86
C MET A 16 -6.47 -1.03 -8.99
N PRO A 17 -7.81 -0.97 -8.79
CA PRO A 17 -8.74 -0.34 -9.72
C PRO A 17 -8.49 1.17 -9.85
N ASP A 18 -8.85 1.74 -10.99
CA ASP A 18 -8.58 3.16 -11.29
C ASP A 18 -9.27 4.12 -10.31
N ASP A 19 -10.50 3.84 -9.94
CA ASP A 19 -11.29 4.66 -9.00
C ASP A 19 -10.76 4.57 -7.56
N GLU A 20 -10.35 3.39 -7.13
CA GLU A 20 -9.71 3.20 -5.82
C GLU A 20 -8.32 3.87 -5.77
N GLY A 21 -7.54 3.76 -6.86
CA GLY A 21 -6.26 4.45 -6.99
C GLY A 21 -6.40 5.98 -6.95
N LEU A 22 -7.42 6.54 -7.59
CA LEU A 22 -7.71 7.98 -7.52
C LEU A 22 -8.14 8.39 -6.11
N ALA A 23 -8.96 7.59 -5.42
CA ALA A 23 -9.34 7.84 -4.03
C ALA A 23 -8.11 7.77 -3.10
N LEU A 24 -7.20 6.83 -3.32
CA LEU A 24 -5.93 6.73 -2.59
C LEU A 24 -5.04 7.96 -2.84
N HIS A 25 -4.95 8.45 -4.07
CA HIS A 25 -4.25 9.68 -4.42
C HIS A 25 -4.82 10.89 -3.66
N GLU A 26 -6.14 11.07 -3.62
CA GLU A 26 -6.78 12.17 -2.89
C GLU A 26 -6.52 12.07 -1.37
N ALA A 27 -6.57 10.87 -0.81
CA ALA A 27 -6.20 10.63 0.59
C ALA A 27 -4.74 11.01 0.85
N GLY A 28 -3.83 10.67 -0.07
CA GLY A 28 -2.42 11.04 -0.03
C GLY A 28 -2.21 12.56 -0.08
N LEU A 29 -2.90 13.27 -0.99
CA LEU A 29 -2.84 14.73 -1.09
C LEU A 29 -3.27 15.42 0.21
N ALA A 30 -4.30 14.91 0.85
CA ALA A 30 -4.80 15.48 2.11
C ALA A 30 -3.84 15.25 3.28
N ALA A 31 -3.18 14.09 3.31
CA ALA A 31 -2.33 13.67 4.42
C ALA A 31 -0.87 14.13 4.32
N ALA A 32 -0.35 14.36 3.12
CA ALA A 32 1.07 14.66 2.89
C ALA A 32 1.57 15.96 3.56
N ALA A 33 0.67 16.85 3.95
CA ALA A 33 1.02 18.05 4.73
C ALA A 33 1.32 17.72 6.21
N LEU A 34 0.90 16.56 6.71
CA LEU A 34 1.08 16.12 8.09
C LEU A 34 2.36 15.29 8.27
N GLY A 35 2.94 14.78 7.20
CA GLY A 35 4.14 13.96 7.21
C GLY A 35 4.28 13.11 5.95
N PRO A 36 5.36 12.32 5.84
CA PRO A 36 5.53 11.40 4.73
C PRO A 36 4.41 10.36 4.67
N LEU A 37 4.22 9.80 3.47
CA LEU A 37 3.30 8.70 3.22
C LEU A 37 4.06 7.37 3.33
N LEU A 38 3.38 6.31 3.74
CA LEU A 38 3.95 4.96 3.75
C LEU A 38 2.94 3.94 3.25
N GLU A 39 3.40 3.03 2.42
CA GLU A 39 2.67 1.89 1.88
C GLU A 39 3.32 0.59 2.34
N ILE A 40 2.51 -0.40 2.69
CA ILE A 40 2.92 -1.78 2.96
C ILE A 40 2.31 -2.67 1.89
N GLY A 41 3.14 -3.46 1.22
CA GLY A 41 2.73 -4.21 0.04
C GLY A 41 2.83 -3.35 -1.22
N THR A 42 3.94 -3.45 -1.91
CA THR A 42 4.26 -2.60 -3.08
C THR A 42 4.05 -3.35 -4.38
N TYR A 43 4.27 -4.68 -4.37
CA TYR A 43 4.21 -5.52 -5.56
C TYR A 43 5.05 -4.94 -6.72
N CYS A 44 4.42 -4.59 -7.85
CA CYS A 44 5.08 -3.97 -8.99
C CYS A 44 4.97 -2.43 -9.01
N GLY A 45 4.37 -1.80 -7.98
CA GLY A 45 4.39 -0.35 -7.79
C GLY A 45 3.21 0.42 -8.36
N LYS A 46 2.08 -0.24 -8.68
CA LYS A 46 0.91 0.45 -9.23
C LYS A 46 0.31 1.46 -8.25
N SER A 47 0.05 1.07 -7.00
CA SER A 47 -0.42 1.95 -5.91
C SER A 47 0.61 3.02 -5.56
N ALA A 48 1.91 2.68 -5.64
CA ALA A 48 3.00 3.62 -5.41
C ALA A 48 3.01 4.80 -6.39
N ILE A 49 2.46 4.66 -7.63
CA ILE A 49 2.31 5.79 -8.55
C ILE A 49 1.28 6.78 -8.01
N TYR A 50 0.13 6.31 -7.52
CA TYR A 50 -0.93 7.17 -6.99
C TYR A 50 -0.47 7.95 -5.75
N LEU A 51 0.15 7.25 -4.79
CA LEU A 51 0.70 7.87 -3.58
C LEU A 51 1.94 8.73 -3.85
N GLY A 52 2.85 8.29 -4.73
CA GLY A 52 4.02 9.04 -5.13
C GLY A 52 3.65 10.35 -5.85
N ALA A 53 2.61 10.32 -6.71
CA ALA A 53 2.07 11.53 -7.33
C ALA A 53 1.55 12.52 -6.29
N ALA A 54 0.84 12.03 -5.26
CA ALA A 54 0.35 12.86 -4.15
C ALA A 54 1.50 13.45 -3.33
N ALA A 55 2.49 12.64 -2.99
CA ALA A 55 3.69 13.07 -2.26
C ALA A 55 4.44 14.15 -3.03
N ARG A 56 4.70 13.94 -4.33
CA ARG A 56 5.35 14.91 -5.21
C ARG A 56 4.61 16.24 -5.27
N ALA A 57 3.29 16.20 -5.44
CA ALA A 57 2.46 17.39 -5.51
C ALA A 57 2.46 18.24 -4.22
N ARG A 58 2.85 17.64 -3.09
CA ARG A 58 2.92 18.28 -1.78
C ARG A 58 4.34 18.50 -1.25
N GLY A 59 5.38 18.18 -2.05
CA GLY A 59 6.77 18.28 -1.61
C GLY A 59 7.13 17.34 -0.47
N SER A 60 6.46 16.18 -0.41
CA SER A 60 6.68 15.09 0.55
C SER A 60 7.30 13.88 -0.15
N VAL A 61 7.43 12.76 0.55
CA VAL A 61 7.92 11.49 0.01
C VAL A 61 6.97 10.35 0.35
N LEU A 62 7.04 9.28 -0.46
CA LEU A 62 6.42 8.00 -0.18
C LEU A 62 7.50 6.98 0.19
N TYR A 63 7.34 6.31 1.31
CA TYR A 63 8.08 5.07 1.61
C TYR A 63 7.22 3.88 1.20
N THR A 64 7.79 2.92 0.47
CA THR A 64 7.15 1.64 0.18
C THR A 64 7.91 0.52 0.87
N VAL A 65 7.20 -0.32 1.63
CA VAL A 65 7.80 -1.43 2.38
C VAL A 65 7.32 -2.75 1.80
N ASP A 66 8.24 -3.52 1.23
CA ASP A 66 7.95 -4.83 0.67
C ASP A 66 9.23 -5.69 0.65
N HIS A 67 9.12 -6.98 0.88
CA HIS A 67 10.23 -7.92 0.70
C HIS A 67 10.38 -8.39 -0.76
N HIS A 68 9.43 -8.06 -1.64
CA HIS A 68 9.39 -8.35 -3.07
C HIS A 68 9.48 -9.85 -3.44
N ARG A 69 8.98 -10.72 -2.53
CA ARG A 69 8.93 -12.18 -2.73
C ARG A 69 7.51 -12.73 -2.88
N GLY A 70 6.53 -11.82 -2.94
CA GLY A 70 5.11 -12.12 -3.00
C GLY A 70 4.56 -12.70 -1.69
N SER A 71 3.26 -12.52 -1.48
CA SER A 71 2.51 -13.18 -0.42
C SER A 71 2.29 -14.67 -0.74
N GLU A 72 1.58 -15.39 0.13
CA GLU A 72 1.22 -16.79 -0.11
C GLU A 72 0.44 -16.96 -1.42
N GLU A 73 -0.47 -16.04 -1.73
CA GLU A 73 -1.34 -16.06 -2.92
C GLU A 73 -0.59 -15.89 -4.24
N ASN A 74 0.63 -15.38 -4.20
CA ASN A 74 1.48 -15.18 -5.36
C ASN A 74 2.42 -16.38 -5.63
N GLN A 75 2.47 -17.38 -4.75
CA GLN A 75 3.35 -18.52 -4.92
C GLN A 75 2.82 -19.51 -5.97
N ALA A 76 3.68 -20.37 -6.47
CA ALA A 76 3.31 -21.37 -7.48
C ALA A 76 2.12 -22.25 -7.01
N GLY A 77 1.10 -22.35 -7.85
CA GLY A 77 -0.12 -23.10 -7.56
C GLY A 77 -1.27 -22.26 -6.96
N TRP A 78 -1.05 -20.99 -6.69
CA TRP A 78 -2.07 -20.06 -6.20
C TRP A 78 -2.61 -19.13 -7.30
N ALA A 79 -3.76 -18.51 -7.05
CA ALA A 79 -4.54 -17.78 -8.05
C ALA A 79 -3.82 -16.54 -8.64
N HIS A 80 -2.93 -15.90 -7.88
CA HIS A 80 -2.21 -14.69 -8.28
C HIS A 80 -0.74 -14.96 -8.64
N HIS A 81 -0.40 -16.23 -8.94
CA HIS A 81 0.94 -16.56 -9.42
C HIS A 81 1.17 -16.05 -10.85
N ASP A 82 2.29 -15.36 -11.04
CA ASP A 82 2.73 -14.88 -12.36
C ASP A 82 4.17 -15.34 -12.61
N GLU A 83 4.37 -16.25 -13.55
CA GLU A 83 5.68 -16.79 -13.93
C GLU A 83 6.64 -15.71 -14.44
N ARG A 84 6.13 -14.60 -15.00
CA ARG A 84 6.95 -13.48 -15.46
C ARG A 84 7.71 -12.79 -14.33
N LEU A 85 7.20 -12.90 -13.11
CA LEU A 85 7.78 -12.31 -11.90
C LEU A 85 8.73 -13.25 -11.16
N VAL A 86 8.95 -14.46 -11.66
CA VAL A 86 9.88 -15.42 -11.07
C VAL A 86 11.30 -15.17 -11.60
N ASP A 87 12.26 -14.94 -10.69
CA ASP A 87 13.67 -14.88 -11.06
C ASP A 87 14.14 -16.30 -11.48
N PRO A 88 14.53 -16.48 -12.76
CA PRO A 88 14.89 -17.81 -13.27
C PRO A 88 16.16 -18.40 -12.61
N ARG A 89 16.98 -17.58 -11.95
CA ARG A 89 18.19 -18.05 -11.25
C ARG A 89 17.88 -18.64 -9.89
N THR A 90 16.85 -18.14 -9.22
CA THR A 90 16.49 -18.54 -7.84
C THR A 90 15.23 -19.38 -7.77
N GLY A 91 14.40 -19.36 -8.83
CA GLY A 91 13.08 -19.98 -8.85
C GLY A 91 12.06 -19.31 -7.91
N ARG A 92 12.36 -18.11 -7.42
CA ARG A 92 11.50 -17.37 -6.47
C ARG A 92 10.95 -16.11 -7.12
N MET A 93 9.73 -15.71 -6.73
CA MET A 93 9.18 -14.42 -7.12
C MET A 93 10.15 -13.28 -6.75
N ASP A 94 10.27 -12.30 -7.63
CA ASP A 94 11.02 -11.07 -7.44
C ASP A 94 10.36 -9.91 -8.17
N THR A 95 9.54 -9.14 -7.47
CA THR A 95 8.83 -7.99 -8.02
C THR A 95 9.69 -6.72 -8.03
N LEU A 96 10.83 -6.69 -7.32
CA LEU A 96 11.67 -5.49 -7.21
C LEU A 96 12.16 -4.93 -8.55
N PRO A 97 12.61 -5.75 -9.54
CA PRO A 97 13.00 -5.24 -10.85
C PRO A 97 11.82 -4.61 -11.63
N TRP A 98 10.60 -5.09 -11.41
CA TRP A 98 9.38 -4.55 -12.01
C TRP A 98 8.99 -3.23 -11.36
N PHE A 99 8.99 -3.18 -10.04
CA PHE A 99 8.79 -1.96 -9.27
C PHE A 99 9.73 -0.84 -9.73
N ARG A 100 11.03 -1.12 -9.88
CA ARG A 100 12.01 -0.11 -10.33
C ARG A 100 11.69 0.43 -11.71
N ARG A 101 11.33 -0.43 -12.67
CA ARG A 101 10.90 0.00 -14.03
C ARG A 101 9.64 0.83 -13.97
N THR A 102 8.70 0.49 -13.09
CA THR A 102 7.46 1.26 -12.88
C THR A 102 7.77 2.66 -12.37
N MET A 103 8.66 2.80 -11.38
CA MET A 103 9.06 4.11 -10.84
C MET A 103 9.82 4.95 -11.87
N GLU A 104 10.74 4.33 -12.62
CA GLU A 104 11.46 4.98 -13.72
C GLU A 104 10.49 5.48 -14.79
N ALA A 105 9.58 4.64 -15.28
CA ALA A 105 8.60 5.00 -16.29
C ALA A 105 7.63 6.10 -15.83
N ALA A 106 7.30 6.15 -14.54
CA ALA A 106 6.48 7.20 -13.94
C ALA A 106 7.27 8.47 -13.59
N GLY A 107 8.62 8.45 -13.64
CA GLY A 107 9.48 9.55 -13.23
C GLY A 107 9.33 9.89 -11.74
N LEU A 108 9.18 8.88 -10.87
CA LEU A 108 8.94 9.03 -9.43
C LEU A 108 10.10 8.54 -8.55
N GLU A 109 11.27 8.21 -9.12
CA GLU A 109 12.41 7.67 -8.38
C GLU A 109 13.00 8.64 -7.33
N ASP A 110 12.79 9.94 -7.49
CA ASP A 110 13.20 10.99 -6.55
C ASP A 110 12.21 11.21 -5.38
N VAL A 111 11.04 10.62 -5.45
CA VAL A 111 9.95 10.81 -4.47
C VAL A 111 9.58 9.52 -3.76
N VAL A 112 9.69 8.37 -4.44
CA VAL A 112 9.33 7.06 -3.90
C VAL A 112 10.57 6.33 -3.42
N ILE A 113 10.62 6.02 -2.13
CA ILE A 113 11.76 5.40 -1.45
C ILE A 113 11.39 3.95 -1.13
N ALA A 114 12.01 3.00 -1.83
CA ALA A 114 11.82 1.58 -1.56
C ALA A 114 12.59 1.13 -0.31
N VAL A 115 11.89 0.52 0.62
CA VAL A 115 12.44 -0.15 1.81
C VAL A 115 12.24 -1.66 1.63
N VAL A 116 13.30 -2.35 1.21
CA VAL A 116 13.24 -3.78 0.91
C VAL A 116 13.45 -4.59 2.18
N GLY A 117 12.38 -5.21 2.67
CA GLY A 117 12.42 -6.01 3.90
C GLY A 117 11.02 -6.46 4.33
N SER A 118 10.96 -7.36 5.33
CA SER A 118 9.68 -7.75 5.91
C SER A 118 9.10 -6.61 6.73
N SER A 119 7.81 -6.36 6.57
CA SER A 119 7.10 -5.26 7.22
C SER A 119 7.27 -5.25 8.75
N PRO A 120 7.14 -6.38 9.48
CA PRO A 120 7.35 -6.39 10.93
C PRO A 120 8.79 -6.02 11.34
N THR A 121 9.79 -6.46 10.56
CA THR A 121 11.19 -6.14 10.85
C THR A 121 11.46 -4.64 10.67
N VAL A 122 10.95 -4.06 9.58
CA VAL A 122 11.10 -2.61 9.33
C VAL A 122 10.36 -1.81 10.39
N ALA A 123 9.11 -2.19 10.74
CA ALA A 123 8.31 -1.50 11.77
C ALA A 123 8.98 -1.48 13.14
N ALA A 124 9.70 -2.58 13.51
CA ALA A 124 10.40 -2.65 14.78
C ALA A 124 11.53 -1.61 14.90
N HIS A 125 12.06 -1.11 13.80
CA HIS A 125 13.15 -0.13 13.74
C HIS A 125 12.73 1.21 13.12
N TRP A 126 11.43 1.42 12.86
CA TRP A 126 10.91 2.66 12.30
C TRP A 126 10.73 3.73 13.39
N GLY A 127 10.97 4.99 13.03
CA GLY A 127 10.83 6.10 13.99
C GLY A 127 10.21 7.38 13.41
N THR A 128 9.93 7.42 12.11
CA THR A 128 9.40 8.61 11.45
C THR A 128 7.88 8.68 11.59
N PRO A 129 7.30 9.79 12.11
CA PRO A 129 5.85 9.99 12.10
C PRO A 129 5.29 10.04 10.67
N LEU A 130 4.11 9.47 10.45
CA LEU A 130 3.48 9.31 9.14
C LEU A 130 2.22 10.17 9.01
N GLY A 131 2.10 10.89 7.90
CA GLY A 131 0.85 11.55 7.50
C GLY A 131 -0.19 10.56 7.03
N LEU A 132 0.23 9.53 6.27
CA LEU A 132 -0.62 8.44 5.81
C LEU A 132 0.08 7.09 5.93
N LEU A 133 -0.66 6.09 6.35
CA LEU A 133 -0.32 4.67 6.26
C LEU A 133 -1.33 3.97 5.34
N PHE A 134 -0.85 3.30 4.29
CA PHE A 134 -1.63 2.43 3.42
C PHE A 134 -1.23 0.97 3.67
N VAL A 135 -2.20 0.13 4.02
CA VAL A 135 -2.02 -1.30 4.32
C VAL A 135 -2.63 -2.11 3.18
N ASP A 136 -1.78 -2.70 2.37
CA ASP A 136 -2.11 -3.50 1.18
C ASP A 136 -1.14 -4.69 1.04
N GLY A 137 -0.79 -5.29 2.19
CA GLY A 137 0.15 -6.41 2.29
C GLY A 137 -0.52 -7.78 2.10
N GLY A 138 0.00 -8.80 2.77
CA GLY A 138 -0.57 -10.16 2.68
C GLY A 138 -1.94 -10.28 3.34
N HIS A 139 -2.82 -11.09 2.74
CA HIS A 139 -4.22 -11.26 3.17
C HIS A 139 -4.42 -12.38 4.22
N ALA A 140 -3.35 -13.01 4.71
CA ALA A 140 -3.45 -13.86 5.90
C ALA A 140 -3.68 -12.97 7.14
N PHE A 141 -4.58 -13.40 8.04
CA PHE A 141 -4.98 -12.60 9.20
C PHE A 141 -3.79 -12.13 10.06
N ASP A 142 -2.86 -13.02 10.38
CA ASP A 142 -1.69 -12.69 11.20
C ASP A 142 -0.78 -11.65 10.51
N ALA A 143 -0.66 -11.70 9.18
CA ALA A 143 0.13 -10.74 8.41
C ALA A 143 -0.54 -9.36 8.40
N ALA A 144 -1.82 -9.30 8.04
CA ALA A 144 -2.58 -8.05 8.02
C ALA A 144 -2.65 -7.39 9.42
N LEU A 145 -2.85 -8.20 10.46
CA LEU A 145 -2.85 -7.71 11.85
C LEU A 145 -1.47 -7.19 12.28
N ALA A 146 -0.39 -7.89 11.92
CA ALA A 146 0.97 -7.46 12.23
C ALA A 146 1.31 -6.12 11.56
N ASP A 147 0.87 -5.93 10.30
CA ASP A 147 1.04 -4.68 9.58
C ASP A 147 0.28 -3.54 10.28
N TYR A 148 -0.99 -3.74 10.60
CA TYR A 148 -1.77 -2.73 11.32
C TYR A 148 -1.15 -2.37 12.68
N VAL A 149 -0.91 -3.36 13.54
CA VAL A 149 -0.40 -3.14 14.91
C VAL A 149 1.02 -2.56 14.90
N GLY A 150 1.87 -3.03 13.99
CA GLY A 150 3.25 -2.56 13.87
C GLY A 150 3.36 -1.10 13.45
N TRP A 151 2.46 -0.65 12.55
CA TRP A 151 2.60 0.63 11.87
C TRP A 151 1.63 1.72 12.29
N SER A 152 0.40 1.40 12.73
CA SER A 152 -0.65 2.39 13.07
C SER A 152 -0.23 3.40 14.15
N ARG A 153 0.69 3.01 15.02
CA ARG A 153 1.26 3.88 16.07
C ARG A 153 2.02 5.09 15.52
N PHE A 154 2.59 4.97 14.30
CA PHE A 154 3.35 6.05 13.67
C PHE A 154 2.47 7.05 12.93
N VAL A 155 1.21 6.74 12.66
CA VAL A 155 0.27 7.70 12.10
C VAL A 155 0.06 8.84 13.09
N VAL A 156 0.30 10.07 12.67
CA VAL A 156 0.13 11.26 13.53
C VAL A 156 -1.35 11.52 13.88
N PRO A 157 -1.67 12.23 14.97
CA PRO A 157 -3.03 12.73 15.20
C PRO A 157 -3.54 13.49 13.98
N GLY A 158 -4.79 13.24 13.55
CA GLY A 158 -5.35 13.76 12.31
C GLY A 158 -4.83 13.13 11.03
N GLY A 159 -3.85 12.21 11.10
CA GLY A 159 -3.32 11.45 9.98
C GLY A 159 -4.29 10.41 9.45
N THR A 160 -3.95 9.81 8.33
CA THR A 160 -4.83 8.93 7.55
C THR A 160 -4.32 7.48 7.60
N LEU A 161 -5.24 6.54 7.80
CA LEU A 161 -5.02 5.10 7.66
C LEU A 161 -5.91 4.59 6.53
N VAL A 162 -5.34 3.87 5.58
CA VAL A 162 -6.06 3.33 4.43
C VAL A 162 -5.86 1.83 4.37
N PHE A 163 -6.91 1.08 4.11
CA PHE A 163 -6.89 -0.36 3.84
C PHE A 163 -7.43 -0.64 2.45
N HIS A 164 -6.86 -1.63 1.80
CA HIS A 164 -7.37 -2.23 0.56
C HIS A 164 -7.98 -3.61 0.82
N ASP A 165 -8.71 -4.14 -0.16
CA ASP A 165 -9.34 -5.47 -0.15
C ASP A 165 -10.30 -5.69 1.03
N ILE A 166 -11.04 -4.65 1.40
CA ILE A 166 -12.08 -4.74 2.43
C ILE A 166 -13.39 -5.23 1.80
N PHE A 167 -13.69 -6.50 2.02
CA PHE A 167 -14.92 -7.15 1.59
C PHE A 167 -15.75 -7.55 2.82
N GLU A 168 -16.95 -6.96 2.96
CA GLU A 168 -17.87 -7.25 4.07
C GLU A 168 -18.57 -8.61 3.90
N ASP A 169 -18.78 -9.00 2.63
CA ASP A 169 -19.39 -10.30 2.30
C ASP A 169 -18.28 -11.34 2.02
N PRO A 170 -18.20 -12.42 2.81
CA PRO A 170 -17.20 -13.47 2.61
C PRO A 170 -17.35 -14.23 1.27
N ALA A 171 -18.47 -14.10 0.59
CA ALA A 171 -18.63 -14.64 -0.76
C ALA A 171 -17.90 -13.83 -1.85
N VAL A 172 -17.51 -12.57 -1.55
CA VAL A 172 -16.88 -11.66 -2.50
C VAL A 172 -15.36 -11.62 -2.34
N GLY A 173 -14.84 -11.79 -1.14
CA GLY A 173 -13.40 -11.73 -0.90
C GLY A 173 -12.96 -12.19 0.49
N GLY A 174 -11.64 -12.17 0.71
CA GLY A 174 -11.02 -12.58 1.96
C GLY A 174 -11.44 -11.69 3.13
N GLN A 175 -11.62 -12.28 4.31
CA GLN A 175 -12.15 -11.57 5.48
C GLN A 175 -11.09 -10.95 6.38
N ALA A 176 -9.83 -11.38 6.27
CA ALA A 176 -8.79 -10.93 7.18
C ALA A 176 -8.55 -9.41 7.14
N PRO A 177 -8.45 -8.72 5.97
CA PRO A 177 -8.35 -7.27 5.94
C PRO A 177 -9.57 -6.58 6.56
N TYR A 178 -10.79 -7.13 6.36
CA TYR A 178 -12.01 -6.59 6.94
C TYR A 178 -12.01 -6.68 8.48
N GLU A 179 -11.61 -7.81 9.05
CA GLU A 179 -11.50 -7.98 10.51
C GLU A 179 -10.47 -7.00 11.11
N VAL A 180 -9.34 -6.80 10.44
CA VAL A 180 -8.31 -5.83 10.87
C VAL A 180 -8.81 -4.39 10.74
N TRP A 181 -9.56 -4.05 9.70
CA TRP A 181 -10.23 -2.76 9.57
C TRP A 181 -11.23 -2.52 10.72
N GLN A 182 -12.06 -3.51 11.05
CA GLN A 182 -12.97 -3.43 12.21
C GLN A 182 -12.20 -3.19 13.52
N ARG A 183 -11.05 -3.83 13.68
CA ARG A 183 -10.16 -3.58 14.81
C ARG A 183 -9.66 -2.14 14.84
N ALA A 184 -9.24 -1.58 13.71
CA ALA A 184 -8.80 -0.18 13.64
C ALA A 184 -9.92 0.80 14.04
N VAL A 185 -11.17 0.53 13.62
CA VAL A 185 -12.33 1.31 14.05
C VAL A 185 -12.57 1.20 15.54
N ALA A 186 -12.46 -0.01 16.12
CA ALA A 186 -12.59 -0.23 17.56
C ALA A 186 -11.48 0.45 18.37
N ASP A 187 -10.27 0.55 17.82
CA ASP A 187 -9.13 1.28 18.40
C ASP A 187 -9.24 2.82 18.25
N GLY A 188 -10.34 3.31 17.63
CA GLY A 188 -10.70 4.73 17.60
C GLY A 188 -10.41 5.45 16.27
N PHE A 189 -9.94 4.77 15.23
CA PHE A 189 -9.85 5.38 13.89
C PHE A 189 -11.26 5.59 13.32
N ALA A 190 -11.56 6.81 12.88
CA ALA A 190 -12.87 7.17 12.35
C ALA A 190 -12.96 6.92 10.83
N PRO A 191 -13.91 6.11 10.34
CA PRO A 191 -14.15 5.95 8.90
C PRO A 191 -14.54 7.30 8.26
N VAL A 192 -13.88 7.68 7.17
CA VAL A 192 -14.12 8.96 6.46
C VAL A 192 -14.34 8.80 4.96
N GLY A 193 -14.07 7.62 4.38
CA GLY A 193 -14.27 7.37 2.95
C GLY A 193 -14.31 5.90 2.60
N THR A 194 -15.05 5.58 1.54
CA THR A 194 -15.17 4.24 0.94
C THR A 194 -15.24 4.39 -0.57
N THR A 195 -14.42 3.63 -1.30
CA THR A 195 -14.46 3.50 -2.76
C THR A 195 -14.13 2.06 -3.09
N GLY A 196 -15.04 1.33 -3.73
CA GLY A 196 -14.85 -0.11 -3.96
C GLY A 196 -14.47 -0.88 -2.69
N SER A 197 -13.33 -1.55 -2.72
CA SER A 197 -12.75 -2.25 -1.57
C SER A 197 -11.85 -1.37 -0.69
N LEU A 198 -11.55 -0.13 -1.10
CA LEU A 198 -10.71 0.80 -0.35
C LEU A 198 -11.49 1.43 0.81
N ARG A 199 -10.89 1.47 2.00
CA ARG A 199 -11.44 2.15 3.19
C ARG A 199 -10.45 3.16 3.73
N VAL A 200 -10.91 4.40 3.89
CA VAL A 200 -10.12 5.51 4.44
C VAL A 200 -10.60 5.83 5.84
N LEU A 201 -9.68 5.86 6.80
CA LEU A 201 -9.93 6.21 8.19
C LEU A 201 -9.05 7.40 8.60
N ARG A 202 -9.51 8.14 9.60
CA ARG A 202 -8.80 9.25 10.21
C ARG A 202 -8.43 8.93 11.65
N LYS A 203 -7.16 9.12 12.03
CA LYS A 203 -6.77 9.08 13.43
C LYS A 203 -7.33 10.30 14.17
N PRO A 204 -7.96 10.16 15.35
CA PRO A 204 -8.40 11.30 16.14
C PRO A 204 -7.24 12.28 16.43
N ALA A 205 -7.59 13.57 16.63
CA ALA A 205 -6.66 14.64 16.97
C ALA A 205 -6.18 14.52 18.42
#